data_0785c6bed77638d3a8f36a1e4b8dd3cf
#
_entry.id   0785c6bed77638d3a8f36a1e4b8dd3cf
#
_cell.length_a   1.000
_cell.length_b   1.000
_cell.length_c   1.000
_cell.angle_alpha   90.00
_cell.angle_beta   90.00
_cell.angle_gamma   90.00
#
_symmetry.space_group_name_H-M   'P 1'
#
loop_
_entity.id
_entity.type
_entity.pdbx_description
1 polymer ?
#
loop_
_entity_poly.entity_id
_entity_poly.type
_entity_poly.pdbx_seq_one_letter_code
_entity_poly.pdbx_strand_id
1 'polypeptide(L)'
;MTMHNRMMVTGAGSGLGREIALRWAREGWQLALSDVNEAGLAETLALVREAGGDGFAQRCDVRDYSQLIALAQACETKLGGIDVVVNNAGVASGGFFDELSLEDWDWQIAINLMGVVKGCKAFLPLVQRSKGKIINVASMAALMQAPGMSNYNVAKAGVVALSESLLVELRGLEVGVHVLCPSFFQTNLMDSFRGPTPSIKAQVSKLLEASPITAADIADYLYQQVAEGVFMILPHEEGRMAWKIKQQNPQAIYDEMVVLAEKKRNKSRA
;
A
#
# COMPACT_ATOMS: atom_id res chain seq x y z
N MET A 1 -13.63 22.84 13.89
CA MET A 1 -12.70 23.07 12.77
C MET A 1 -13.26 22.35 11.57
N THR A 2 -13.52 23.06 10.48
CA THR A 2 -13.96 22.46 9.22
C THR A 2 -12.82 21.60 8.69
N MET A 3 -12.99 20.28 8.63
CA MET A 3 -12.09 19.40 7.87
C MET A 3 -12.17 19.84 6.40
N HIS A 4 -11.04 20.18 5.82
CA HIS A 4 -10.99 20.68 4.44
C HIS A 4 -11.01 19.57 3.39
N ASN A 5 -11.10 18.29 3.80
CA ASN A 5 -11.24 17.10 2.93
C ASN A 5 -10.17 17.03 1.83
N ARG A 6 -8.88 17.08 2.21
CA ARG A 6 -7.74 17.07 1.28
C ARG A 6 -6.92 15.82 1.48
N MET A 7 -6.65 15.09 0.41
CA MET A 7 -5.93 13.82 0.47
C MET A 7 -4.83 13.74 -0.57
N MET A 8 -3.72 13.12 -0.21
CA MET A 8 -2.64 12.74 -1.13
C MET A 8 -2.54 11.23 -1.22
N VAL A 9 -2.40 10.71 -2.46
CA VAL A 9 -2.22 9.27 -2.73
C VAL A 9 -1.02 9.05 -3.64
N THR A 10 -0.09 8.19 -3.22
CA THR A 10 0.99 7.69 -4.08
C THR A 10 0.57 6.39 -4.79
N GLY A 11 1.10 6.15 -6.00
CA GLY A 11 0.68 4.99 -6.81
C GLY A 11 -0.76 5.12 -7.28
N ALA A 12 -1.21 6.35 -7.55
CA ALA A 12 -2.60 6.66 -7.90
C ALA A 12 -2.92 6.46 -9.40
N GLY A 13 -1.94 6.09 -10.23
CA GLY A 13 -2.13 5.92 -11.67
C GLY A 13 -2.96 4.68 -12.04
N SER A 14 -3.13 3.71 -11.15
CA SER A 14 -3.90 2.49 -11.41
C SER A 14 -4.26 1.73 -10.12
N GLY A 15 -4.99 0.63 -10.27
CA GLY A 15 -5.23 -0.37 -9.22
C GLY A 15 -5.80 0.22 -7.93
N LEU A 16 -5.26 -0.22 -6.78
CA LEU A 16 -5.78 0.18 -5.46
C LEU A 16 -5.65 1.68 -5.20
N GLY A 17 -4.54 2.31 -5.61
CA GLY A 17 -4.35 3.75 -5.42
C GLY A 17 -5.40 4.59 -6.17
N ARG A 18 -5.76 4.17 -7.39
CA ARG A 18 -6.87 4.77 -8.15
C ARG A 18 -8.20 4.60 -7.43
N GLU A 19 -8.54 3.39 -7.01
CA GLU A 19 -9.82 3.13 -6.35
C GLU A 19 -9.95 3.85 -4.99
N ILE A 20 -8.84 3.94 -4.22
CA ILE A 20 -8.81 4.77 -3.02
C ILE A 20 -9.11 6.23 -3.39
N ALA A 21 -8.45 6.78 -4.41
CA ALA A 21 -8.70 8.15 -4.84
C ALA A 21 -10.18 8.35 -5.25
N LEU A 22 -10.75 7.43 -6.03
CA LEU A 22 -12.15 7.48 -6.46
C LEU A 22 -13.14 7.38 -5.29
N ARG A 23 -12.83 6.54 -4.31
CA ARG A 23 -13.69 6.41 -3.12
C ARG A 23 -13.81 7.73 -2.36
N TRP A 24 -12.69 8.42 -2.13
CA TRP A 24 -12.70 9.74 -1.47
C TRP A 24 -13.29 10.84 -2.37
N ALA A 25 -13.08 10.76 -3.70
CA ALA A 25 -13.66 11.70 -4.65
C ALA A 25 -15.19 11.73 -4.60
N ARG A 26 -15.85 10.57 -4.42
CA ARG A 26 -17.31 10.46 -4.25
C ARG A 26 -17.86 11.24 -3.05
N GLU A 27 -17.01 11.56 -2.08
CA GLU A 27 -17.34 12.39 -0.92
C GLU A 27 -16.93 13.87 -1.13
N GLY A 28 -16.59 14.27 -2.34
CA GLY A 28 -16.23 15.65 -2.69
C GLY A 28 -14.84 16.10 -2.22
N TRP A 29 -13.90 15.16 -2.01
CA TRP A 29 -12.56 15.48 -1.55
C TRP A 29 -11.69 16.11 -2.63
N GLN A 30 -10.74 16.97 -2.22
CA GLN A 30 -9.66 17.48 -3.05
C GLN A 30 -8.46 16.53 -2.99
N LEU A 31 -7.95 16.12 -4.15
CA LEU A 31 -6.98 15.05 -4.26
C LEU A 31 -5.68 15.50 -4.92
N ALA A 32 -4.55 15.18 -4.30
CA ALA A 32 -3.24 15.21 -4.90
C ALA A 32 -2.86 13.77 -5.31
N LEU A 33 -2.86 13.50 -6.60
CA LEU A 33 -2.56 12.18 -7.17
C LEU A 33 -1.10 12.10 -7.60
N SER A 34 -0.40 11.04 -7.23
CA SER A 34 1.02 10.86 -7.52
C SER A 34 1.33 9.46 -8.00
N ASP A 35 2.11 9.37 -9.08
CA ASP A 35 2.61 8.12 -9.69
C ASP A 35 3.83 8.44 -10.57
N VAL A 36 4.57 7.43 -10.99
CA VAL A 36 5.56 7.51 -12.07
C VAL A 36 4.91 7.43 -13.46
N ASN A 37 3.71 6.87 -13.57
CA ASN A 37 2.92 6.71 -14.79
C ASN A 37 2.02 7.94 -15.00
N GLU A 38 2.49 8.90 -15.80
CA GLU A 38 1.76 10.14 -16.07
C GLU A 38 0.43 9.93 -16.83
N ALA A 39 0.39 8.96 -17.76
CA ALA A 39 -0.83 8.65 -18.48
C ALA A 39 -1.92 8.10 -17.54
N GLY A 40 -1.56 7.17 -16.66
CA GLY A 40 -2.46 6.65 -15.64
C GLY A 40 -2.93 7.71 -14.64
N LEU A 41 -2.06 8.68 -14.31
CA LEU A 41 -2.43 9.83 -13.46
C LEU A 41 -3.47 10.72 -14.15
N ALA A 42 -3.29 11.02 -15.44
CA ALA A 42 -4.23 11.85 -16.19
C ALA A 42 -5.61 11.19 -16.27
N GLU A 43 -5.65 9.87 -16.52
CA GLU A 43 -6.88 9.09 -16.51
C GLU A 43 -7.57 9.12 -15.13
N THR A 44 -6.80 8.85 -14.07
CA THR A 44 -7.34 8.85 -12.69
C THR A 44 -7.88 10.22 -12.30
N LEU A 45 -7.22 11.32 -12.69
CA LEU A 45 -7.70 12.68 -12.42
C LEU A 45 -9.02 12.99 -13.13
N ALA A 46 -9.19 12.52 -14.37
CA ALA A 46 -10.46 12.64 -15.08
C ALA A 46 -11.58 11.89 -14.34
N LEU A 47 -11.34 10.63 -13.97
CA LEU A 47 -12.30 9.82 -13.20
C LEU A 47 -12.63 10.42 -11.82
N VAL A 48 -11.65 11.03 -11.14
CA VAL A 48 -11.86 11.73 -9.86
C VAL A 48 -12.85 12.88 -10.03
N ARG A 49 -12.74 13.67 -11.12
CA ARG A 49 -13.66 14.77 -11.42
C ARG A 49 -15.05 14.28 -11.77
N GLU A 50 -15.16 13.21 -12.55
CA GLU A 50 -16.44 12.55 -12.84
C GLU A 50 -17.12 12.01 -11.58
N ALA A 51 -16.33 11.54 -10.59
CA ALA A 51 -16.85 11.05 -9.32
C ALA A 51 -17.26 12.16 -8.32
N GLY A 52 -17.05 13.43 -8.65
CA GLY A 52 -17.45 14.58 -7.82
C GLY A 52 -16.33 15.18 -6.98
N GLY A 53 -15.11 14.66 -7.06
CA GLY A 53 -13.91 15.25 -6.48
C GLY A 53 -13.24 16.26 -7.41
N ASP A 54 -12.15 16.85 -6.97
CA ASP A 54 -11.23 17.65 -7.79
C ASP A 54 -9.81 17.53 -7.26
N GLY A 55 -8.86 18.16 -7.93
CA GLY A 55 -7.47 18.15 -7.48
C GLY A 55 -6.47 18.26 -8.61
N PHE A 56 -5.28 17.74 -8.37
CA PHE A 56 -4.19 17.75 -9.34
C PHE A 56 -3.43 16.43 -9.35
N ALA A 57 -2.75 16.18 -10.47
CA ALA A 57 -1.82 15.08 -10.64
C ALA A 57 -0.38 15.62 -10.75
N GLN A 58 0.57 14.91 -10.17
CA GLN A 58 1.99 15.24 -10.26
C GLN A 58 2.82 13.96 -10.30
N ARG A 59 3.67 13.84 -11.32
CA ARG A 59 4.64 12.75 -11.40
C ARG A 59 5.58 12.79 -10.19
N CYS A 60 5.74 11.64 -9.52
CA CYS A 60 6.64 11.50 -8.38
C CYS A 60 7.13 10.05 -8.27
N ASP A 61 8.43 9.86 -8.23
CA ASP A 61 9.07 8.60 -7.85
C ASP A 61 9.29 8.61 -6.33
N VAL A 62 8.65 7.71 -5.61
CA VAL A 62 8.75 7.63 -4.14
C VAL A 62 10.16 7.27 -3.64
N ARG A 63 11.05 6.82 -4.53
CA ARG A 63 12.46 6.60 -4.22
C ARG A 63 13.23 7.92 -4.06
N ASP A 64 12.74 8.99 -4.67
CA ASP A 64 13.35 10.31 -4.65
C ASP A 64 12.66 11.21 -3.60
N TYR A 65 13.36 11.47 -2.50
CA TYR A 65 12.82 12.28 -1.42
C TYR A 65 12.56 13.73 -1.83
N SER A 66 13.35 14.29 -2.76
CA SER A 66 13.17 15.66 -3.25
C SER A 66 11.86 15.81 -4.03
N GLN A 67 11.45 14.79 -4.79
CA GLN A 67 10.16 14.78 -5.48
C GLN A 67 8.98 14.72 -4.50
N LEU A 68 9.10 13.96 -3.40
CA LEU A 68 8.07 13.92 -2.34
C LEU A 68 7.95 15.26 -1.60
N ILE A 69 9.06 15.94 -1.33
CA ILE A 69 9.05 17.30 -0.78
C ILE A 69 8.37 18.28 -1.74
N ALA A 70 8.71 18.23 -3.04
CA ALA A 70 8.07 19.08 -4.06
C ALA A 70 6.56 18.80 -4.16
N LEU A 71 6.13 17.54 -4.03
CA LEU A 71 4.73 17.18 -4.00
C LEU A 71 4.03 17.72 -2.74
N ALA A 72 4.67 17.66 -1.57
CA ALA A 72 4.13 18.24 -0.34
C ALA A 72 3.98 19.78 -0.44
N GLN A 73 4.94 20.46 -1.03
CA GLN A 73 4.86 21.90 -1.33
C GLN A 73 3.72 22.23 -2.32
N ALA A 74 3.53 21.40 -3.34
CA ALA A 74 2.40 21.54 -4.27
C ALA A 74 1.05 21.36 -3.57
N CYS A 75 0.94 20.42 -2.64
CA CYS A 75 -0.26 20.24 -1.80
C CYS A 75 -0.54 21.48 -0.95
N GLU A 76 0.49 22.07 -0.33
CA GLU A 76 0.34 23.31 0.43
C GLU A 76 -0.15 24.46 -0.47
N THR A 77 0.47 24.63 -1.63
CA THR A 77 0.18 25.76 -2.54
C THR A 77 -1.19 25.63 -3.23
N LYS A 78 -1.53 24.42 -3.70
CA LYS A 78 -2.73 24.21 -4.54
C LYS A 78 -3.97 23.84 -3.73
N LEU A 79 -3.79 23.14 -2.60
CA LEU A 79 -4.90 22.66 -1.76
C LEU A 79 -4.96 23.36 -0.40
N GLY A 80 -3.93 24.12 -0.01
CA GLY A 80 -3.84 24.78 1.29
C GLY A 80 -3.48 23.81 2.44
N GLY A 81 -2.98 22.61 2.14
CA GLY A 81 -2.55 21.60 3.11
C GLY A 81 -3.01 20.19 2.76
N ILE A 82 -2.88 19.26 3.70
CA ILE A 82 -3.33 17.86 3.57
C ILE A 82 -3.92 17.38 4.90
N ASP A 83 -5.01 16.63 4.80
CA ASP A 83 -5.69 16.01 5.94
C ASP A 83 -5.47 14.49 5.99
N VAL A 84 -5.29 13.84 4.82
CA VAL A 84 -5.02 12.40 4.72
C VAL A 84 -3.88 12.14 3.74
N VAL A 85 -2.92 11.35 4.17
CA VAL A 85 -1.80 10.87 3.35
C VAL A 85 -1.92 9.37 3.17
N VAL A 86 -1.92 8.89 1.92
CA VAL A 86 -1.92 7.46 1.59
C VAL A 86 -0.63 7.08 0.89
N ASN A 87 0.25 6.40 1.60
CA ASN A 87 1.46 5.79 1.05
C ASN A 87 1.10 4.42 0.46
N ASN A 88 0.66 4.41 -0.81
CA ASN A 88 0.19 3.20 -1.49
C ASN A 88 1.18 2.71 -2.56
N ALA A 89 2.00 3.58 -3.15
CA ALA A 89 2.94 3.18 -4.20
C ALA A 89 3.73 1.92 -3.81
N GLY A 90 3.74 0.93 -4.71
CA GLY A 90 4.42 -0.33 -4.46
C GLY A 90 4.54 -1.18 -5.72
N VAL A 91 5.42 -2.14 -5.65
CA VAL A 91 5.76 -3.07 -6.73
C VAL A 91 5.78 -4.50 -6.22
N ALA A 92 5.67 -5.48 -7.13
CA ALA A 92 5.77 -6.89 -6.81
C ALA A 92 7.16 -7.44 -7.15
N SER A 93 7.65 -8.31 -6.28
CA SER A 93 8.84 -9.14 -6.54
C SER A 93 8.66 -10.50 -5.89
N GLY A 94 9.22 -11.54 -6.51
CA GLY A 94 9.14 -12.90 -5.98
C GLY A 94 10.19 -13.82 -6.60
N GLY A 95 10.65 -14.75 -5.78
CA GLY A 95 11.64 -15.77 -6.01
C GLY A 95 11.98 -16.40 -4.67
N PHE A 96 12.57 -17.59 -4.66
CA PHE A 96 13.13 -18.13 -3.43
C PHE A 96 14.34 -17.30 -2.99
N PHE A 97 14.65 -17.34 -1.70
CA PHE A 97 15.71 -16.51 -1.12
C PHE A 97 17.07 -16.70 -1.81
N ASP A 98 17.40 -17.93 -2.17
CA ASP A 98 18.61 -18.32 -2.88
C ASP A 98 18.63 -17.92 -4.37
N GLU A 99 17.51 -17.50 -4.94
CA GLU A 99 17.33 -17.11 -6.33
C GLU A 99 17.29 -15.57 -6.51
N LEU A 100 16.83 -14.86 -5.50
CA LEU A 100 16.68 -13.39 -5.55
C LEU A 100 18.03 -12.69 -5.50
N SER A 101 18.31 -11.82 -6.47
CA SER A 101 19.49 -10.98 -6.47
C SER A 101 19.43 -9.88 -5.40
N LEU A 102 20.60 -9.32 -5.01
CA LEU A 102 20.63 -8.16 -4.11
C LEU A 102 20.00 -6.93 -4.77
N GLU A 103 20.09 -6.80 -6.09
CA GLU A 103 19.43 -5.73 -6.85
C GLU A 103 17.89 -5.82 -6.77
N ASP A 104 17.31 -7.04 -6.75
CA ASP A 104 15.87 -7.22 -6.54
C ASP A 104 15.49 -6.82 -5.11
N TRP A 105 16.34 -7.13 -4.13
CA TRP A 105 16.16 -6.70 -2.74
C TRP A 105 16.21 -5.19 -2.61
N ASP A 106 17.25 -4.54 -3.13
CA ASP A 106 17.43 -3.09 -3.06
C ASP A 106 16.26 -2.36 -3.72
N TRP A 107 15.85 -2.81 -4.91
CA TRP A 107 14.73 -2.23 -5.63
C TRP A 107 13.41 -2.36 -4.83
N GLN A 108 13.14 -3.54 -4.28
CA GLN A 108 11.95 -3.82 -3.50
C GLN A 108 11.89 -2.97 -2.22
N ILE A 109 12.99 -2.92 -1.47
CA ILE A 109 13.10 -2.13 -0.24
C ILE A 109 13.02 -0.63 -0.53
N ALA A 110 13.69 -0.16 -1.57
CA ALA A 110 13.70 1.26 -1.94
C ALA A 110 12.29 1.81 -2.22
N ILE A 111 11.42 1.00 -2.84
CA ILE A 111 10.05 1.41 -3.19
C ILE A 111 9.09 1.10 -2.05
N ASN A 112 8.98 -0.19 -1.66
CA ASN A 112 7.88 -0.66 -0.81
C ASN A 112 8.07 -0.35 0.68
N LEU A 113 9.29 -0.03 1.12
CA LEU A 113 9.58 0.37 2.51
C LEU A 113 10.07 1.81 2.57
N MET A 114 11.21 2.11 1.92
CA MET A 114 11.80 3.44 2.02
C MET A 114 10.95 4.53 1.35
N GLY A 115 10.18 4.18 0.31
CA GLY A 115 9.17 5.06 -0.27
C GLY A 115 8.11 5.49 0.75
N VAL A 116 7.61 4.53 1.54
CA VAL A 116 6.64 4.81 2.63
C VAL A 116 7.28 5.67 3.73
N VAL A 117 8.51 5.34 4.17
CA VAL A 117 9.27 6.15 5.16
C VAL A 117 9.42 7.59 4.68
N LYS A 118 9.85 7.78 3.43
CA LYS A 118 10.04 9.11 2.83
C LYS A 118 8.72 9.85 2.69
N GLY A 119 7.64 9.18 2.28
CA GLY A 119 6.30 9.75 2.21
C GLY A 119 5.83 10.23 3.59
N CYS A 120 5.92 9.40 4.62
CA CYS A 120 5.61 9.81 5.99
C CYS A 120 6.41 11.06 6.40
N LYS A 121 7.73 11.08 6.17
CA LYS A 121 8.59 12.22 6.55
C LYS A 121 8.25 13.49 5.78
N ALA A 122 7.99 13.42 4.47
CA ALA A 122 7.70 14.58 3.63
C ALA A 122 6.37 15.24 4.01
N PHE A 123 5.36 14.44 4.37
CA PHE A 123 4.01 14.92 4.62
C PHE A 123 3.68 15.12 6.10
N LEU A 124 4.50 14.61 7.03
CA LEU A 124 4.25 14.73 8.47
C LEU A 124 3.97 16.17 8.92
N PRO A 125 4.72 17.21 8.47
CA PRO A 125 4.43 18.60 8.89
C PRO A 125 3.03 19.08 8.48
N LEU A 126 2.52 18.64 7.32
CA LEU A 126 1.18 19.00 6.84
C LEU A 126 0.11 18.30 7.68
N VAL A 127 0.27 17.00 7.90
CA VAL A 127 -0.68 16.17 8.67
C VAL A 127 -0.74 16.58 10.14
N GLN A 128 0.40 16.98 10.71
CA GLN A 128 0.43 17.51 12.10
C GLN A 128 -0.38 18.81 12.23
N ARG A 129 -0.25 19.74 11.27
CA ARG A 129 -1.01 21.00 11.30
C ARG A 129 -2.52 20.79 11.17
N SER A 130 -2.92 19.80 10.38
CA SER A 130 -4.34 19.48 10.19
C SER A 130 -4.91 18.53 11.25
N LYS A 131 -4.07 17.94 12.13
CA LYS A 131 -4.42 16.80 12.99
C LYS A 131 -5.03 15.65 12.19
N GLY A 132 -4.45 15.41 11.05
CA GLY A 132 -4.97 14.51 10.03
C GLY A 132 -4.56 13.05 10.24
N LYS A 133 -4.45 12.29 9.13
CA LYS A 133 -4.21 10.85 9.19
C LYS A 133 -3.14 10.42 8.18
N ILE A 134 -2.35 9.41 8.56
CA ILE A 134 -1.42 8.69 7.70
C ILE A 134 -1.95 7.27 7.50
N ILE A 135 -2.07 6.83 6.26
CA ILE A 135 -2.47 5.49 5.87
C ILE A 135 -1.32 4.86 5.10
N ASN A 136 -0.73 3.80 5.63
CA ASN A 136 0.33 3.06 4.97
C ASN A 136 -0.21 1.74 4.41
N VAL A 137 0.03 1.47 3.12
CA VAL A 137 -0.41 0.22 2.49
C VAL A 137 0.68 -0.83 2.60
N ALA A 138 0.46 -1.78 3.52
CA ALA A 138 1.27 -2.98 3.70
C ALA A 138 0.72 -4.16 2.85
N SER A 139 0.57 -5.33 3.42
CA SER A 139 -0.01 -6.55 2.82
C SER A 139 -0.17 -7.62 3.89
N MET A 140 -1.04 -8.60 3.67
CA MET A 140 -1.04 -9.85 4.44
C MET A 140 0.30 -10.59 4.38
N ALA A 141 1.12 -10.38 3.36
CA ALA A 141 2.50 -10.86 3.27
C ALA A 141 3.39 -10.39 4.44
N ALA A 142 3.10 -9.22 5.01
CA ALA A 142 3.75 -8.71 6.21
C ALA A 142 3.47 -9.58 7.44
N LEU A 143 2.32 -10.20 7.50
CA LEU A 143 1.81 -10.93 8.65
C LEU A 143 1.99 -12.45 8.51
N MET A 144 1.90 -12.98 7.29
CA MET A 144 1.86 -14.43 7.02
C MET A 144 3.14 -15.00 6.43
N GLN A 145 4.06 -14.17 5.91
CA GLN A 145 5.37 -14.54 5.34
C GLN A 145 5.27 -15.68 4.32
N ALA A 146 4.46 -15.49 3.26
CA ALA A 146 4.30 -16.49 2.20
C ALA A 146 5.65 -16.84 1.53
N PRO A 147 5.92 -18.14 1.24
CA PRO A 147 7.18 -18.57 0.65
C PRO A 147 7.33 -18.10 -0.81
N GLY A 148 8.58 -17.84 -1.21
CA GLY A 148 8.93 -17.33 -2.53
C GLY A 148 8.72 -15.82 -2.69
N MET A 149 8.69 -15.06 -1.59
CA MET A 149 8.46 -13.60 -1.57
C MET A 149 9.23 -12.92 -0.43
N SER A 150 10.40 -13.42 -0.06
CA SER A 150 11.10 -12.96 1.17
C SER A 150 11.39 -11.46 1.18
N ASN A 151 11.84 -10.87 0.07
CA ASN A 151 12.09 -9.44 -0.04
C ASN A 151 10.79 -8.60 0.06
N TYR A 152 9.69 -9.08 -0.54
CA TYR A 152 8.39 -8.44 -0.41
C TYR A 152 7.84 -8.55 1.02
N ASN A 153 7.93 -9.73 1.65
CA ASN A 153 7.51 -9.95 3.03
C ASN A 153 8.25 -9.02 4.00
N VAL A 154 9.57 -8.89 3.86
CA VAL A 154 10.40 -8.01 4.69
C VAL A 154 10.01 -6.55 4.50
N ALA A 155 9.87 -6.09 3.23
CA ALA A 155 9.47 -4.72 2.96
C ALA A 155 8.11 -4.39 3.60
N LYS A 156 7.12 -5.26 3.43
CA LYS A 156 5.75 -5.05 3.96
C LYS A 156 5.67 -5.22 5.49
N ALA A 157 6.47 -6.13 6.07
CA ALA A 157 6.62 -6.23 7.53
C ALA A 157 7.26 -4.95 8.11
N GLY A 158 8.25 -4.39 7.43
CA GLY A 158 8.83 -3.10 7.79
C GLY A 158 7.81 -1.95 7.78
N VAL A 159 6.85 -1.95 6.83
CA VAL A 159 5.74 -0.96 6.81
C VAL A 159 4.82 -1.12 8.01
N VAL A 160 4.51 -2.36 8.44
CA VAL A 160 3.72 -2.59 9.65
C VAL A 160 4.45 -2.06 10.87
N ALA A 161 5.73 -2.44 11.06
CA ALA A 161 6.55 -1.99 12.19
C ALA A 161 6.71 -0.46 12.22
N LEU A 162 6.92 0.19 11.06
CA LEU A 162 6.92 1.65 10.95
C LEU A 162 5.59 2.24 11.42
N SER A 163 4.46 1.67 10.96
CA SER A 163 3.13 2.19 11.29
C SER A 163 2.81 2.04 12.78
N GLU A 164 3.23 0.94 13.42
CA GLU A 164 3.11 0.74 14.86
C GLU A 164 3.96 1.76 15.64
N SER A 165 5.19 2.03 15.21
CA SER A 165 6.03 3.08 15.80
C SER A 165 5.40 4.46 15.68
N LEU A 166 4.91 4.81 14.48
CA LEU A 166 4.26 6.11 14.24
C LEU A 166 2.95 6.25 15.02
N LEU A 167 2.18 5.18 15.20
CA LEU A 167 0.96 5.19 16.03
C LEU A 167 1.26 5.67 17.46
N VAL A 168 2.36 5.20 18.03
CA VAL A 168 2.77 5.55 19.39
C VAL A 168 3.37 6.96 19.44
N GLU A 169 4.31 7.26 18.53
CA GLU A 169 5.04 8.53 18.53
C GLU A 169 4.15 9.73 18.20
N LEU A 170 3.16 9.56 17.31
CA LEU A 170 2.31 10.66 16.84
C LEU A 170 1.01 10.83 17.62
N ARG A 171 0.72 9.94 18.57
CA ARG A 171 -0.52 10.02 19.36
C ARG A 171 -0.67 11.33 20.10
N GLY A 172 0.40 11.83 20.73
CA GLY A 172 0.42 13.11 21.43
C GLY A 172 0.28 14.34 20.53
N LEU A 173 0.45 14.15 19.22
CA LEU A 173 0.30 15.19 18.19
C LEU A 173 -1.07 15.13 17.49
N GLU A 174 -1.97 14.27 17.98
CA GLU A 174 -3.33 14.07 17.45
C GLU A 174 -3.35 13.66 15.97
N VAL A 175 -2.27 12.98 15.49
CA VAL A 175 -2.20 12.42 14.14
C VAL A 175 -2.65 10.96 14.17
N GLY A 176 -3.68 10.63 13.38
CA GLY A 176 -4.14 9.26 13.20
C GLY A 176 -3.17 8.46 12.32
N VAL A 177 -2.93 7.21 12.68
CA VAL A 177 -2.11 6.30 11.86
C VAL A 177 -2.88 5.00 11.61
N HIS A 178 -2.88 4.56 10.35
CA HIS A 178 -3.55 3.34 9.91
C HIS A 178 -2.61 2.53 9.02
N VAL A 179 -2.68 1.22 9.12
CA VAL A 179 -1.98 0.29 8.22
C VAL A 179 -2.98 -0.65 7.55
N LEU A 180 -3.00 -0.62 6.22
CA LEU A 180 -3.86 -1.48 5.40
C LEU A 180 -3.07 -2.71 4.96
N CYS A 181 -3.56 -3.90 5.29
CA CYS A 181 -2.93 -5.18 4.95
C CYS A 181 -3.87 -6.04 4.08
N PRO A 182 -4.01 -5.75 2.78
CA PRO A 182 -4.84 -6.56 1.90
C PRO A 182 -4.17 -7.92 1.61
N SER A 183 -5.00 -8.94 1.35
CA SER A 183 -4.59 -10.23 0.76
C SER A 183 -4.63 -10.13 -0.77
N PHE A 184 -4.85 -11.25 -1.46
CA PHE A 184 -4.96 -11.26 -2.92
C PHE A 184 -6.26 -10.59 -3.37
N PHE A 185 -6.19 -9.69 -4.34
CA PHE A 185 -7.31 -9.02 -4.98
C PHE A 185 -6.93 -8.62 -6.41
N GLN A 186 -7.90 -8.39 -7.27
CA GLN A 186 -7.65 -8.01 -8.67
C GLN A 186 -6.93 -6.65 -8.75
N THR A 187 -5.70 -6.67 -9.29
CA THR A 187 -4.83 -5.48 -9.36
C THR A 187 -3.79 -5.62 -10.47
N ASN A 188 -3.29 -4.48 -10.96
CA ASN A 188 -2.20 -4.42 -11.93
C ASN A 188 -0.80 -4.57 -11.29
N LEU A 189 -0.71 -4.98 -10.03
CA LEU A 189 0.57 -5.10 -9.31
C LEU A 189 1.57 -6.01 -10.03
N MET A 190 1.07 -7.03 -10.75
CA MET A 190 1.90 -7.99 -11.49
C MET A 190 2.55 -7.42 -12.76
N ASP A 191 2.11 -6.26 -13.25
CA ASP A 191 2.76 -5.58 -14.38
C ASP A 191 4.17 -5.11 -14.01
N SER A 192 4.38 -4.78 -12.73
CA SER A 192 5.68 -4.38 -12.18
C SER A 192 6.53 -5.56 -11.67
N PHE A 193 6.07 -6.80 -11.83
CA PHE A 193 6.71 -7.97 -11.22
C PHE A 193 8.15 -8.17 -11.71
N ARG A 194 9.09 -8.27 -10.75
CA ARG A 194 10.49 -8.69 -10.96
C ARG A 194 10.78 -9.96 -10.19
N GLY A 195 11.60 -10.81 -10.75
CA GLY A 195 12.08 -12.02 -10.08
C GLY A 195 12.47 -13.12 -11.07
N PRO A 196 13.35 -14.01 -10.64
CA PRO A 196 13.95 -15.06 -11.50
C PRO A 196 13.00 -16.21 -11.80
N THR A 197 11.89 -16.34 -11.06
CA THR A 197 11.04 -17.54 -11.07
C THR A 197 9.68 -17.28 -11.72
N PRO A 198 9.51 -17.52 -13.05
CA PRO A 198 8.26 -17.27 -13.77
C PRO A 198 7.04 -18.00 -13.19
N SER A 199 7.24 -19.18 -12.59
CA SER A 199 6.17 -19.96 -11.96
C SER A 199 5.57 -19.26 -10.73
N ILE A 200 6.36 -18.47 -10.00
CA ILE A 200 5.86 -17.67 -8.88
C ILE A 200 4.96 -16.55 -9.40
N LYS A 201 5.38 -15.84 -10.45
CA LYS A 201 4.55 -14.83 -11.11
C LYS A 201 3.19 -15.41 -11.52
N ALA A 202 3.20 -16.54 -12.24
CA ALA A 202 1.99 -17.20 -12.72
C ALA A 202 1.07 -17.66 -11.59
N GLN A 203 1.63 -18.15 -10.47
CA GLN A 203 0.84 -18.57 -9.31
C GLN A 203 0.19 -17.37 -8.61
N VAL A 204 0.93 -16.28 -8.40
CA VAL A 204 0.41 -15.06 -7.80
C VAL A 204 -0.67 -14.46 -8.69
N SER A 205 -0.46 -14.36 -10.01
CA SER A 205 -1.46 -13.86 -10.96
C SER A 205 -2.78 -14.62 -10.85
N LYS A 206 -2.72 -15.96 -10.80
CA LYS A 206 -3.94 -16.80 -10.62
C LYS A 206 -4.68 -16.52 -9.33
N LEU A 207 -3.96 -16.26 -8.22
CA LEU A 207 -4.58 -15.95 -6.94
C LEU A 207 -5.24 -14.56 -6.97
N LEU A 208 -4.64 -13.60 -7.67
CA LEU A 208 -5.21 -12.26 -7.85
C LEU A 208 -6.49 -12.32 -8.72
N GLU A 209 -6.43 -13.04 -9.84
CA GLU A 209 -7.56 -13.22 -10.77
C GLU A 209 -8.74 -13.97 -10.15
N ALA A 210 -8.45 -14.97 -9.29
CA ALA A 210 -9.47 -15.77 -8.62
C ALA A 210 -10.14 -15.10 -7.43
N SER A 211 -9.62 -13.96 -6.98
CA SER A 211 -10.19 -13.26 -5.82
C SER A 211 -11.55 -12.65 -6.17
N PRO A 212 -12.58 -12.88 -5.33
CA PRO A 212 -13.86 -12.21 -5.49
C PRO A 212 -13.83 -10.74 -5.04
N ILE A 213 -12.78 -10.31 -4.32
CA ILE A 213 -12.63 -8.96 -3.76
C ILE A 213 -11.90 -8.10 -4.78
N THR A 214 -12.46 -6.96 -5.09
CA THR A 214 -11.89 -5.96 -6.01
C THR A 214 -11.12 -4.87 -5.26
N ALA A 215 -10.34 -4.07 -5.98
CA ALA A 215 -9.69 -2.89 -5.42
C ALA A 215 -10.72 -1.85 -4.89
N ALA A 216 -11.88 -1.76 -5.53
CA ALA A 216 -12.98 -0.89 -5.09
C ALA A 216 -13.55 -1.34 -3.75
N ASP A 217 -13.79 -2.64 -3.56
CA ASP A 217 -14.26 -3.19 -2.27
C ASP A 217 -13.28 -2.89 -1.14
N ILE A 218 -11.97 -2.99 -1.42
CA ILE A 218 -10.93 -2.64 -0.44
C ILE A 218 -10.93 -1.16 -0.12
N ALA A 219 -11.12 -0.29 -1.12
CA ALA A 219 -11.17 1.16 -0.92
C ALA A 219 -12.40 1.57 -0.08
N ASP A 220 -13.56 0.96 -0.32
CA ASP A 220 -14.77 1.18 0.47
C ASP A 220 -14.59 0.71 1.92
N TYR A 221 -14.03 -0.49 2.12
CA TYR A 221 -13.72 -1.01 3.45
C TYR A 221 -12.70 -0.12 4.19
N LEU A 222 -11.64 0.30 3.50
CA LEU A 222 -10.63 1.21 4.05
C LEU A 222 -11.27 2.51 4.53
N TYR A 223 -12.14 3.12 3.72
CA TYR A 223 -12.81 4.37 4.05
C TYR A 223 -13.60 4.26 5.35
N GLN A 224 -14.38 3.19 5.52
CA GLN A 224 -15.16 2.92 6.73
C GLN A 224 -14.26 2.73 7.95
N GLN A 225 -13.23 1.88 7.83
CA GLN A 225 -12.35 1.56 8.95
C GLN A 225 -11.49 2.75 9.41
N VAL A 226 -11.11 3.63 8.47
CA VAL A 226 -10.41 4.88 8.79
C VAL A 226 -11.32 5.86 9.52
N ALA A 227 -12.61 5.91 9.18
CA ALA A 227 -13.61 6.72 9.91
C ALA A 227 -13.82 6.21 11.34
N GLU A 228 -13.80 4.89 11.56
CA GLU A 228 -13.89 4.22 12.85
C GLU A 228 -12.59 4.32 13.70
N GLY A 229 -11.48 4.79 13.11
CA GLY A 229 -10.20 4.91 13.80
C GLY A 229 -9.45 3.59 13.97
N VAL A 230 -9.75 2.55 13.17
CA VAL A 230 -9.09 1.24 13.25
C VAL A 230 -7.65 1.37 12.77
N PHE A 231 -6.69 0.93 13.59
CA PHE A 231 -5.26 0.99 13.25
C PHE A 231 -4.88 -0.03 12.18
N MET A 232 -5.08 -1.34 12.43
CA MET A 232 -4.72 -2.43 11.50
C MET A 232 -5.95 -2.87 10.74
N ILE A 233 -5.98 -2.57 9.45
CA ILE A 233 -7.13 -2.78 8.57
C ILE A 233 -6.88 -4.01 7.71
N LEU A 234 -7.67 -5.07 7.92
CA LEU A 234 -7.58 -6.36 7.25
C LEU A 234 -8.88 -6.60 6.46
N PRO A 235 -8.94 -6.25 5.16
CA PRO A 235 -10.21 -6.30 4.42
C PRO A 235 -10.71 -7.73 4.17
N HIS A 236 -9.82 -8.71 4.07
CA HIS A 236 -10.17 -10.10 3.75
C HIS A 236 -10.47 -10.89 5.02
N GLU A 237 -11.62 -11.60 5.05
CA GLU A 237 -12.02 -12.39 6.19
C GLU A 237 -11.04 -13.54 6.48
N GLU A 238 -10.64 -14.27 5.43
CA GLU A 238 -9.65 -15.34 5.55
C GLU A 238 -8.30 -14.83 6.09
N GLY A 239 -7.93 -13.59 5.73
CA GLY A 239 -6.73 -12.93 6.25
C GLY A 239 -6.84 -12.65 7.76
N ARG A 240 -8.00 -12.15 8.22
CA ARG A 240 -8.25 -11.94 9.65
C ARG A 240 -8.20 -13.24 10.43
N MET A 241 -8.79 -14.30 9.89
CA MET A 241 -8.78 -15.64 10.52
C MET A 241 -7.37 -16.20 10.61
N ALA A 242 -6.62 -16.20 9.50
CA ALA A 242 -5.25 -16.69 9.45
C ALA A 242 -4.33 -15.92 10.41
N TRP A 243 -4.45 -14.59 10.46
CA TRP A 243 -3.69 -13.77 11.41
C TRP A 243 -4.02 -14.11 12.87
N LYS A 244 -5.30 -14.30 13.20
CA LYS A 244 -5.71 -14.71 14.55
C LYS A 244 -5.13 -16.07 14.93
N ILE A 245 -5.13 -17.04 14.02
CA ILE A 245 -4.51 -18.36 14.24
C ILE A 245 -3.02 -18.20 14.50
N LYS A 246 -2.31 -17.41 13.67
CA LYS A 246 -0.88 -17.19 13.84
C LYS A 246 -0.53 -16.54 15.19
N GLN A 247 -1.34 -15.60 15.67
CA GLN A 247 -1.12 -15.00 16.99
C GLN A 247 -1.26 -15.99 18.14
N GLN A 248 -2.17 -16.98 18.00
CA GLN A 248 -2.42 -18.00 19.03
C GLN A 248 -1.48 -19.21 18.92
N ASN A 249 -1.17 -19.63 17.70
CA ASN A 249 -0.31 -20.78 17.40
C ASN A 249 0.52 -20.52 16.14
N PRO A 250 1.64 -19.77 16.24
CA PRO A 250 2.47 -19.45 15.07
C PRO A 250 3.05 -20.68 14.38
N GLN A 251 3.31 -21.79 15.14
CA GLN A 251 3.88 -23.00 14.59
C GLN A 251 2.96 -23.66 13.56
N ALA A 252 1.66 -23.69 13.79
CA ALA A 252 0.71 -24.24 12.82
C ALA A 252 0.79 -23.54 11.45
N ILE A 253 0.94 -22.22 11.44
CA ILE A 253 1.11 -21.45 10.20
C ILE A 253 2.47 -21.73 9.56
N TYR A 254 3.55 -21.85 10.35
CA TYR A 254 4.86 -22.17 9.79
C TYR A 254 4.90 -23.55 9.14
N ASP A 255 4.26 -24.56 9.73
CA ASP A 255 4.16 -25.92 9.18
C ASP A 255 3.41 -25.90 7.83
N GLU A 256 2.31 -25.17 7.73
CA GLU A 256 1.60 -24.96 6.45
C GLU A 256 2.47 -24.25 5.40
N MET A 257 3.20 -23.22 5.80
CA MET A 257 4.08 -22.48 4.88
C MET A 257 5.27 -23.33 4.40
N VAL A 258 5.78 -24.25 5.23
CA VAL A 258 6.82 -25.22 4.82
C VAL A 258 6.29 -26.14 3.73
N VAL A 259 5.12 -26.75 3.93
CA VAL A 259 4.48 -27.61 2.93
C VAL A 259 4.22 -26.84 1.62
N LEU A 260 3.79 -25.58 1.72
CA LEU A 260 3.59 -24.73 0.55
C LEU A 260 4.91 -24.42 -0.18
N ALA A 261 5.98 -24.16 0.56
CA ALA A 261 7.31 -23.89 -0.01
C ALA A 261 7.84 -25.09 -0.79
N GLU A 262 7.72 -26.31 -0.23
CA GLU A 262 8.13 -27.56 -0.91
C GLU A 262 7.35 -27.77 -2.21
N LYS A 263 6.03 -27.61 -2.16
CA LYS A 263 5.18 -27.72 -3.37
C LYS A 263 5.57 -26.69 -4.46
N LYS A 264 5.89 -25.45 -4.06
CA LYS A 264 6.33 -24.41 -5.01
C LYS A 264 7.70 -24.74 -5.62
N ARG A 265 8.68 -25.18 -4.81
CA ARG A 265 10.00 -25.57 -5.31
C ARG A 265 9.96 -26.74 -6.26
N ASN A 266 9.16 -27.76 -5.97
CA ASN A 266 9.01 -28.92 -6.86
C ASN A 266 8.42 -28.53 -8.22
N LYS A 267 7.48 -27.56 -8.24
CA LYS A 267 6.92 -27.05 -9.50
C LYS A 267 7.86 -26.13 -10.29
N SER A 268 8.82 -25.48 -9.64
CA SER A 268 9.80 -24.66 -10.34
C SER A 268 10.95 -25.47 -10.98
N ARG A 269 11.13 -26.72 -10.56
CA ARG A 269 12.17 -27.63 -11.05
C ARG A 269 11.67 -28.62 -12.13
N ALA A 270 10.36 -28.74 -12.30
CA ALA A 270 9.69 -29.56 -13.32
C ALA A 270 9.40 -28.75 -14.59
#